data_5fbc3126ad410757daec0ad4da95db9a
#
_entry.id   5fbc3126ad410757daec0ad4da95db9a
#
_cell.length_a   1.000
_cell.length_b   1.000
_cell.length_c   1.000
_cell.angle_alpha   90.00
_cell.angle_beta   90.00
_cell.angle_gamma   90.00
#
_symmetry.space_group_name_H-M   'P 1'
#
loop_
_entity.id
_entity.type
_entity.pdbx_description
1 polymer ?
#
loop_
_entity_poly.entity_id
_entity_poly.type
_entity_poly.pdbx_seq_one_letter_code
_entity_poly.pdbx_strand_id
1 'polypeptide(L)'
;VTAKTALITGITGQDGSYLAELLLQKGYQVHGVVRRASTFNTQRIDHLYSDPHEPDARLFLHYGDLTDGTRLAGLLEQARPDEVYHLAAQSHVRVSFDEPEFTGNTTGLSTTRLLEAIRAINLTCRFYQASSSEMFGATPPPQHENTAFHPRSPYGVAKVYAYWVTRNYREAYGIHAVNGILFNHESPRRGPTFVTRKVAAAAARIKAGLQHEVFLGNLDARRDWGYAPEYVEAMWRMLQQDEPDDFVIATGTSHSVRDFVEHCFAHVGLDWQDHVRFDDRYLRPAEVDDLVGDASKAEKVLGWRATVQVPELARLMVDAELDALPQTSPQASLVQDPGARAVISALAAR
;
A
#
# COMPACT_ATOMS: atom_id res chain seq x y z
N VAL A 1 -18.45 -0.18 -27.00
CA VAL A 1 -17.34 0.54 -26.35
C VAL A 1 -16.32 -0.53 -26.00
N THR A 2 -15.11 -0.45 -26.54
CA THR A 2 -13.99 -1.35 -26.15
C THR A 2 -13.68 -1.12 -24.67
N ALA A 3 -13.44 -2.21 -23.94
CA ALA A 3 -13.04 -2.11 -22.54
C ALA A 3 -11.73 -1.31 -22.42
N LYS A 4 -11.65 -0.39 -21.45
CA LYS A 4 -10.37 0.28 -21.14
C LYS A 4 -9.36 -0.72 -20.58
N THR A 5 -8.09 -0.47 -20.86
CA THR A 5 -6.97 -1.27 -20.37
C THR A 5 -6.18 -0.50 -19.33
N ALA A 6 -5.92 -1.12 -18.17
CA ALA A 6 -5.09 -0.54 -17.12
C ALA A 6 -3.85 -1.40 -16.84
N LEU A 7 -2.71 -0.76 -16.60
CA LEU A 7 -1.50 -1.42 -16.09
C LEU A 7 -1.24 -0.98 -14.66
N ILE A 8 -1.11 -1.94 -13.74
CA ILE A 8 -0.87 -1.70 -12.32
C ILE A 8 0.51 -2.27 -11.95
N THR A 9 1.44 -1.42 -11.54
CA THR A 9 2.64 -1.88 -10.84
C THR A 9 2.32 -2.03 -9.34
N GLY A 10 2.83 -3.07 -8.69
CA GLY A 10 2.52 -3.34 -7.29
C GLY A 10 1.13 -3.93 -7.04
N ILE A 11 0.56 -4.62 -8.03
CA ILE A 11 -0.78 -5.23 -7.96
C ILE A 11 -0.96 -6.20 -6.78
N THR A 12 0.12 -6.83 -6.30
CA THR A 12 0.10 -7.74 -5.15
C THR A 12 0.13 -7.04 -3.79
N GLY A 13 0.27 -5.70 -3.79
CA GLY A 13 0.19 -4.88 -2.58
C GLY A 13 -1.25 -4.68 -2.09
N GLN A 14 -1.40 -3.98 -0.94
CA GLN A 14 -2.71 -3.61 -0.43
C GLN A 14 -3.53 -2.86 -1.48
N ASP A 15 -3.04 -1.70 -1.89
CA ASP A 15 -3.75 -0.80 -2.80
C ASP A 15 -3.92 -1.40 -4.19
N GLY A 16 -2.87 -2.06 -4.70
CA GLY A 16 -2.90 -2.71 -6.01
C GLY A 16 -3.98 -3.79 -6.10
N SER A 17 -4.19 -4.56 -5.03
CA SER A 17 -5.22 -5.60 -5.00
C SER A 17 -6.65 -5.03 -4.96
N TYR A 18 -6.91 -3.98 -4.17
CA TYR A 18 -8.21 -3.30 -4.16
C TYR A 18 -8.47 -2.54 -5.47
N LEU A 19 -7.44 -1.91 -6.03
CA LEU A 19 -7.56 -1.22 -7.31
C LEU A 19 -7.87 -2.20 -8.44
N ALA A 20 -7.24 -3.38 -8.46
CA ALA A 20 -7.54 -4.42 -9.43
C ALA A 20 -9.01 -4.86 -9.35
N GLU A 21 -9.53 -5.10 -8.14
CA GLU A 21 -10.96 -5.40 -7.93
C GLU A 21 -11.86 -4.29 -8.48
N LEU A 22 -11.57 -3.04 -8.11
CA LEU A 22 -12.35 -1.88 -8.54
C LEU A 22 -12.37 -1.74 -10.07
N LEU A 23 -11.22 -1.87 -10.73
CA LEU A 23 -11.13 -1.73 -12.18
C LEU A 23 -11.81 -2.88 -12.92
N LEU A 24 -11.67 -4.11 -12.43
CA LEU A 24 -12.39 -5.27 -12.97
C LEU A 24 -13.92 -5.11 -12.85
N GLN A 25 -14.40 -4.61 -11.71
CA GLN A 25 -15.83 -4.29 -11.51
C GLN A 25 -16.31 -3.19 -12.46
N LYS A 26 -15.45 -2.21 -12.79
CA LYS A 26 -15.73 -1.16 -13.77
C LYS A 26 -15.59 -1.62 -15.23
N GLY A 27 -15.28 -2.89 -15.48
CA GLY A 27 -15.22 -3.48 -16.82
C GLY A 27 -13.86 -3.31 -17.52
N TYR A 28 -12.81 -2.92 -16.82
CA TYR A 28 -11.47 -2.81 -17.39
C TYR A 28 -10.85 -4.19 -17.66
N GLN A 29 -9.94 -4.21 -18.63
CA GLN A 29 -8.90 -5.22 -18.73
C GLN A 29 -7.70 -4.76 -17.88
N VAL A 30 -7.24 -5.60 -16.95
CA VAL A 30 -6.20 -5.25 -15.97
C VAL A 30 -4.93 -6.04 -16.23
N HIS A 31 -3.83 -5.35 -16.45
CA HIS A 31 -2.48 -5.92 -16.54
C HIS A 31 -1.72 -5.61 -15.25
N GLY A 32 -1.34 -6.63 -14.50
CA GLY A 32 -0.62 -6.50 -13.24
C GLY A 32 0.85 -6.85 -13.37
N VAL A 33 1.74 -5.98 -12.88
CA VAL A 33 3.17 -6.27 -12.80
C VAL A 33 3.48 -6.91 -11.46
N VAL A 34 4.01 -8.14 -11.49
CA VAL A 34 4.36 -8.96 -10.33
C VAL A 34 5.87 -9.16 -10.30
N ARG A 35 6.52 -8.88 -9.17
CA ARG A 35 7.94 -9.16 -8.99
C ARG A 35 8.14 -10.66 -8.78
N ARG A 36 9.09 -11.24 -9.53
CA ARG A 36 9.47 -12.64 -9.34
C ARG A 36 10.10 -12.84 -7.95
N ALA A 37 9.56 -13.76 -7.19
CA ALA A 37 10.06 -14.16 -5.88
C ALA A 37 10.07 -15.69 -5.76
N SER A 38 10.90 -16.24 -4.87
CA SER A 38 10.94 -17.69 -4.60
C SER A 38 9.69 -18.19 -3.87
N THR A 39 9.01 -17.30 -3.15
CA THR A 39 7.73 -17.56 -2.50
C THR A 39 6.59 -16.88 -3.26
N PHE A 40 5.42 -17.50 -3.30
CA PHE A 40 4.23 -16.86 -3.89
C PHE A 40 3.83 -15.63 -3.09
N ASN A 41 3.57 -14.53 -3.79
CA ASN A 41 3.19 -13.25 -3.20
C ASN A 41 1.86 -12.69 -3.76
N THR A 42 1.05 -13.56 -4.38
CA THR A 42 -0.19 -13.21 -5.08
C THR A 42 -1.46 -13.37 -4.23
N GLN A 43 -1.35 -13.81 -2.98
CA GLN A 43 -2.48 -14.16 -2.09
C GLN A 43 -3.62 -13.13 -2.05
N ARG A 44 -3.28 -11.82 -2.21
CA ARG A 44 -4.30 -10.76 -2.21
C ARG A 44 -5.10 -10.66 -3.50
N ILE A 45 -4.66 -11.33 -4.56
CA ILE A 45 -5.28 -11.30 -5.90
C ILE A 45 -5.61 -12.68 -6.45
N ASP A 46 -5.30 -13.77 -5.73
CA ASP A 46 -5.57 -15.14 -6.20
C ASP A 46 -7.05 -15.36 -6.53
N HIS A 47 -7.95 -14.74 -5.76
CA HIS A 47 -9.40 -14.82 -5.99
C HIS A 47 -9.89 -14.07 -7.25
N LEU A 48 -9.04 -13.24 -7.85
CA LEU A 48 -9.32 -12.51 -9.10
C LEU A 48 -8.80 -13.24 -10.34
N TYR A 49 -7.89 -14.20 -10.11
CA TYR A 49 -7.19 -14.88 -11.19
C TYR A 49 -8.12 -15.90 -11.86
N SER A 50 -8.19 -15.84 -13.17
CA SER A 50 -8.71 -16.88 -14.05
C SER A 50 -7.63 -17.25 -15.07
N ASP A 51 -7.71 -18.45 -15.64
CA ASP A 51 -6.77 -18.85 -16.69
C ASP A 51 -6.89 -17.87 -17.88
N PRO A 52 -5.77 -17.32 -18.39
CA PRO A 52 -5.81 -16.40 -19.53
C PRO A 52 -6.41 -16.96 -20.82
N HIS A 53 -6.61 -18.28 -20.90
CA HIS A 53 -7.29 -18.93 -22.04
C HIS A 53 -8.82 -18.90 -21.91
N GLU A 54 -9.35 -18.55 -20.73
CA GLU A 54 -10.80 -18.36 -20.57
C GLU A 54 -11.27 -17.12 -21.34
N PRO A 55 -12.41 -17.21 -22.08
CA PRO A 55 -12.87 -16.13 -22.96
C PRO A 55 -13.18 -14.83 -22.25
N ASP A 56 -13.48 -14.87 -20.95
CA ASP A 56 -13.84 -13.74 -20.10
C ASP A 56 -12.72 -13.29 -19.15
N ALA A 57 -11.52 -13.87 -19.30
CA ALA A 57 -10.35 -13.46 -18.53
C ALA A 57 -10.03 -11.98 -18.77
N ARG A 58 -9.98 -11.19 -17.68
CA ARG A 58 -9.70 -9.76 -17.73
C ARG A 58 -8.52 -9.34 -16.84
N LEU A 59 -7.91 -10.27 -16.11
CA LEU A 59 -6.70 -10.05 -15.32
C LEU A 59 -5.52 -10.81 -15.94
N PHE A 60 -4.49 -10.06 -16.33
CA PHE A 60 -3.26 -10.61 -16.92
C PHE A 60 -2.06 -10.23 -16.06
N LEU A 61 -1.33 -11.22 -15.57
CA LEU A 61 -0.16 -11.02 -14.70
C LEU A 61 1.14 -11.16 -15.49
N HIS A 62 2.05 -10.20 -15.30
CA HIS A 62 3.33 -10.13 -15.98
C HIS A 62 4.47 -10.04 -14.98
N TYR A 63 5.51 -10.83 -15.16
CA TYR A 63 6.73 -10.66 -14.38
C TYR A 63 7.50 -9.42 -14.84
N GLY A 64 7.88 -8.56 -13.88
CA GLY A 64 8.67 -7.38 -14.11
C GLY A 64 9.26 -6.85 -12.80
N ASP A 65 10.39 -6.14 -12.90
CA ASP A 65 11.03 -5.45 -11.78
C ASP A 65 11.13 -3.96 -12.11
N LEU A 66 10.94 -3.10 -11.11
CA LEU A 66 11.00 -1.65 -11.26
C LEU A 66 12.41 -1.14 -11.60
N THR A 67 13.43 -1.96 -11.39
CA THR A 67 14.81 -1.63 -11.73
C THR A 67 15.17 -1.98 -13.18
N ASP A 68 14.30 -2.75 -13.88
CA ASP A 68 14.47 -3.16 -15.27
C ASP A 68 13.61 -2.30 -16.23
N GLY A 69 14.17 -1.17 -16.66
CA GLY A 69 13.50 -0.25 -17.57
C GLY A 69 13.14 -0.87 -18.92
N THR A 70 13.98 -1.77 -19.44
CA THR A 70 13.73 -2.46 -20.72
C THR A 70 12.50 -3.35 -20.62
N ARG A 71 12.38 -4.10 -19.52
CA ARG A 71 11.20 -4.95 -19.30
C ARG A 71 9.93 -4.11 -19.12
N LEU A 72 10.01 -3.01 -18.38
CA LEU A 72 8.87 -2.10 -18.19
C LEU A 72 8.40 -1.50 -19.51
N ALA A 73 9.32 -1.06 -20.36
CA ALA A 73 8.99 -0.55 -21.70
C ALA A 73 8.29 -1.61 -22.56
N GLY A 74 8.82 -2.84 -22.59
CA GLY A 74 8.20 -3.96 -23.30
C GLY A 74 6.80 -4.30 -22.79
N LEU A 75 6.54 -4.18 -21.49
CA LEU A 75 5.21 -4.40 -20.93
C LEU A 75 4.21 -3.30 -21.33
N LEU A 76 4.65 -2.03 -21.34
CA LEU A 76 3.83 -0.92 -21.80
C LEU A 76 3.51 -1.05 -23.31
N GLU A 77 4.47 -1.47 -24.11
CA GLU A 77 4.26 -1.70 -25.53
C GLU A 77 3.32 -2.87 -25.81
N GLN A 78 3.44 -3.95 -25.04
CA GLN A 78 2.57 -5.13 -25.15
C GLN A 78 1.13 -4.85 -24.71
N ALA A 79 0.95 -4.22 -23.55
CA ALA A 79 -0.37 -3.97 -22.96
C ALA A 79 -1.08 -2.76 -23.57
N ARG A 80 -0.34 -1.78 -24.10
CA ARG A 80 -0.90 -0.50 -24.62
C ARG A 80 -2.00 0.07 -23.75
N PRO A 81 -1.75 0.27 -22.41
CA PRO A 81 -2.79 0.66 -21.48
C PRO A 81 -3.31 2.09 -21.74
N ASP A 82 -4.61 2.30 -21.51
CA ASP A 82 -5.22 3.62 -21.43
C ASP A 82 -4.84 4.35 -20.13
N GLU A 83 -4.61 3.56 -19.06
CA GLU A 83 -4.30 4.07 -17.72
C GLU A 83 -3.16 3.25 -17.09
N VAL A 84 -2.18 3.95 -16.51
CA VAL A 84 -1.05 3.34 -15.77
C VAL A 84 -1.10 3.79 -14.32
N TYR A 85 -1.20 2.83 -13.40
CA TYR A 85 -1.17 3.08 -11.95
C TYR A 85 0.17 2.60 -11.37
N HIS A 86 1.04 3.55 -11.04
CA HIS A 86 2.35 3.25 -10.46
C HIS A 86 2.28 3.26 -8.94
N LEU A 87 2.00 2.06 -8.35
CA LEU A 87 1.85 1.87 -6.91
C LEU A 87 3.05 1.16 -6.28
N ALA A 88 3.85 0.44 -7.09
CA ALA A 88 4.98 -0.33 -6.60
C ALA A 88 6.09 0.57 -6.05
N ALA A 89 6.58 0.23 -4.87
CA ALA A 89 7.67 0.91 -4.17
C ALA A 89 8.30 0.00 -3.11
N GLN A 90 9.50 0.33 -2.63
CA GLN A 90 9.93 -0.04 -1.30
C GLN A 90 9.25 0.95 -0.32
N SER A 91 8.15 0.55 0.33
CA SER A 91 7.25 1.46 1.07
C SER A 91 7.45 1.44 2.59
N HIS A 92 8.33 0.60 3.11
CA HIS A 92 8.57 0.52 4.54
C HIS A 92 9.58 1.59 4.98
N VAL A 93 9.10 2.66 5.65
CA VAL A 93 9.90 3.83 6.03
C VAL A 93 11.14 3.42 6.85
N ARG A 94 10.99 2.55 7.88
CA ARG A 94 12.14 2.15 8.70
C ARG A 94 13.21 1.43 7.88
N VAL A 95 12.82 0.52 6.98
CA VAL A 95 13.73 -0.22 6.09
C VAL A 95 14.48 0.72 5.14
N SER A 96 13.91 1.85 4.77
CA SER A 96 14.59 2.81 3.88
C SER A 96 15.89 3.39 4.49
N PHE A 97 16.02 3.39 5.81
CA PHE A 97 17.27 3.80 6.46
C PHE A 97 18.36 2.73 6.37
N ASP A 98 17.96 1.46 6.30
CA ASP A 98 18.90 0.33 6.17
C ASP A 98 19.29 0.11 4.70
N GLU A 99 18.37 0.40 3.75
CA GLU A 99 18.52 0.21 2.30
C GLU A 99 18.22 1.48 1.50
N PRO A 100 18.95 2.60 1.71
CA PRO A 100 18.62 3.89 1.08
C PRO A 100 18.81 3.90 -0.43
N GLU A 101 19.85 3.25 -0.96
CA GLU A 101 20.13 3.16 -2.39
C GLU A 101 19.05 2.34 -3.12
N PHE A 102 18.72 1.16 -2.59
CA PHE A 102 17.65 0.33 -3.12
C PHE A 102 16.31 1.08 -3.10
N THR A 103 16.00 1.79 -2.02
CA THR A 103 14.80 2.61 -1.89
C THR A 103 14.76 3.71 -2.95
N GLY A 104 15.85 4.44 -3.15
CA GLY A 104 15.96 5.49 -4.18
C GLY A 104 15.77 4.93 -5.60
N ASN A 105 16.42 3.81 -5.89
CA ASN A 105 16.34 3.16 -7.20
C ASN A 105 14.95 2.59 -7.50
N THR A 106 14.34 1.93 -6.53
CA THR A 106 13.05 1.25 -6.70
C THR A 106 11.86 2.21 -6.59
N THR A 107 11.92 3.21 -5.71
CA THR A 107 10.79 4.12 -5.43
C THR A 107 10.87 5.41 -6.24
N GLY A 108 12.06 5.97 -6.41
CA GLY A 108 12.28 7.22 -7.14
C GLY A 108 12.48 7.01 -8.64
N LEU A 109 13.59 6.35 -9.00
CA LEU A 109 13.99 6.19 -10.40
C LEU A 109 13.04 5.32 -11.23
N SER A 110 12.25 4.45 -10.63
CA SER A 110 11.22 3.68 -11.33
C SER A 110 10.19 4.56 -12.03
N THR A 111 9.81 5.68 -11.40
CA THR A 111 8.89 6.66 -11.98
C THR A 111 9.46 7.24 -13.27
N THR A 112 10.77 7.61 -13.26
CA THR A 112 11.45 8.09 -14.47
C THR A 112 11.47 7.02 -15.56
N ARG A 113 11.77 5.75 -15.21
CA ARG A 113 11.79 4.65 -16.20
C ARG A 113 10.44 4.46 -16.89
N LEU A 114 9.34 4.52 -16.13
CA LEU A 114 8.00 4.37 -16.70
C LEU A 114 7.61 5.57 -17.57
N LEU A 115 7.84 6.79 -17.10
CA LEU A 115 7.51 8.00 -17.85
C LEU A 115 8.37 8.12 -19.12
N GLU A 116 9.68 7.79 -19.06
CA GLU A 116 10.54 7.73 -20.24
C GLU A 116 10.10 6.65 -21.23
N ALA A 117 9.69 5.48 -20.74
CA ALA A 117 9.16 4.44 -21.60
C ALA A 117 7.87 4.89 -22.31
N ILE A 118 6.93 5.49 -21.57
CA ILE A 118 5.68 6.05 -22.13
C ILE A 118 6.00 7.07 -23.22
N ARG A 119 6.94 8.00 -22.95
CA ARG A 119 7.37 9.02 -23.90
C ARG A 119 8.04 8.40 -25.12
N ALA A 120 8.99 7.47 -24.93
CA ALA A 120 9.79 6.88 -26.00
C ALA A 120 8.97 6.06 -26.99
N ILE A 121 7.94 5.33 -26.52
CA ILE A 121 7.02 4.56 -27.38
C ILE A 121 5.82 5.38 -27.87
N ASN A 122 5.81 6.67 -27.56
CA ASN A 122 4.72 7.59 -27.90
C ASN A 122 3.34 7.05 -27.51
N LEU A 123 3.23 6.55 -26.28
CA LEU A 123 1.99 5.99 -25.74
C LEU A 123 1.10 7.09 -25.20
N THR A 124 -0.10 7.20 -25.75
CA THR A 124 -1.14 8.08 -25.19
C THR A 124 -1.84 7.33 -24.08
N CYS A 125 -1.52 7.64 -22.83
CA CYS A 125 -2.17 7.07 -21.64
C CYS A 125 -2.22 8.10 -20.52
N ARG A 126 -3.05 7.81 -19.49
CA ARG A 126 -3.11 8.58 -18.24
C ARG A 126 -2.24 7.87 -17.20
N PHE A 127 -1.36 8.61 -16.52
CA PHE A 127 -0.41 8.07 -15.58
C PHE A 127 -0.69 8.56 -14.15
N TYR A 128 -0.86 7.65 -13.22
CA TYR A 128 -1.01 7.90 -11.79
C TYR A 128 0.27 7.54 -11.04
N GLN A 129 0.81 8.49 -10.29
CA GLN A 129 1.92 8.31 -9.37
C GLN A 129 1.40 8.23 -7.93
N ALA A 130 1.66 7.12 -7.24
CA ALA A 130 1.44 7.03 -5.81
C ALA A 130 2.51 7.85 -5.06
N SER A 131 2.16 9.06 -4.71
CA SER A 131 2.94 9.93 -3.82
C SER A 131 2.55 9.68 -2.36
N SER A 132 3.14 10.40 -1.40
CA SER A 132 3.02 10.05 0.02
C SER A 132 3.07 11.29 0.91
N SER A 133 2.29 11.29 2.00
CA SER A 133 2.39 12.28 3.07
C SER A 133 3.77 12.34 3.74
N GLU A 134 4.57 11.27 3.68
CA GLU A 134 5.97 11.27 4.16
C GLU A 134 6.88 12.27 3.42
N MET A 135 6.45 12.81 2.28
CA MET A 135 7.12 13.91 1.60
C MET A 135 7.07 15.21 2.43
N PHE A 136 5.98 15.45 3.14
CA PHE A 136 5.84 16.64 3.99
C PHE A 136 6.78 16.60 5.20
N GLY A 137 6.96 15.41 5.79
CA GLY A 137 7.95 15.17 6.84
C GLY A 137 7.79 16.10 8.04
N ALA A 138 8.74 17.03 8.23
CA ALA A 138 8.75 17.97 9.35
C ALA A 138 7.92 19.25 9.12
N THR A 139 7.23 19.38 7.98
CA THR A 139 6.39 20.55 7.71
C THR A 139 5.12 20.50 8.57
N PRO A 140 4.77 21.57 9.29
CA PRO A 140 3.61 21.58 10.18
C PRO A 140 2.28 21.26 9.46
N PRO A 141 1.34 20.57 10.13
CA PRO A 141 0.00 20.33 9.62
C PRO A 141 -0.90 21.60 9.73
N PRO A 142 -2.05 21.65 9.01
CA PRO A 142 -2.47 20.68 8.00
C PRO A 142 -1.68 20.85 6.69
N GLN A 143 -1.38 19.70 6.05
CA GLN A 143 -0.64 19.70 4.79
C GLN A 143 -1.60 19.58 3.59
N HIS A 144 -1.34 20.38 2.55
CA HIS A 144 -2.09 20.41 1.30
C HIS A 144 -1.15 20.45 0.08
N GLU A 145 -1.66 20.48 -1.13
CA GLU A 145 -0.89 20.35 -2.38
C GLU A 145 0.17 21.44 -2.58
N ASN A 146 0.01 22.61 -1.95
CA ASN A 146 0.99 23.72 -2.02
C ASN A 146 1.93 23.79 -0.80
N THR A 147 1.81 22.84 0.13
CA THR A 147 2.69 22.78 1.30
C THR A 147 4.08 22.31 0.89
N ALA A 148 5.12 23.01 1.35
CA ALA A 148 6.50 22.65 1.04
C ALA A 148 6.89 21.28 1.62
N PHE A 149 7.66 20.50 0.87
CA PHE A 149 8.16 19.20 1.33
C PHE A 149 9.41 19.35 2.20
N HIS A 150 9.46 18.60 3.30
CA HIS A 150 10.62 18.49 4.18
C HIS A 150 10.77 17.04 4.67
N PRO A 151 11.08 16.09 3.76
CA PRO A 151 11.09 14.66 4.07
C PRO A 151 12.10 14.31 5.18
N ARG A 152 11.76 13.33 6.01
CA ARG A 152 12.54 12.87 7.17
C ARG A 152 13.06 11.44 7.01
N SER A 153 12.98 10.87 5.82
CA SER A 153 13.44 9.52 5.52
C SER A 153 13.90 9.38 4.08
N PRO A 154 14.80 8.41 3.76
CA PRO A 154 15.16 8.10 2.38
C PRO A 154 13.96 7.74 1.51
N TYR A 155 12.93 7.10 2.08
CA TYR A 155 11.65 6.86 1.41
C TYR A 155 10.94 8.16 1.03
N GLY A 156 10.79 9.09 1.98
CA GLY A 156 10.18 10.39 1.72
C GLY A 156 10.94 11.17 0.64
N VAL A 157 12.28 11.16 0.69
CA VAL A 157 13.14 11.79 -0.35
C VAL A 157 12.91 11.17 -1.73
N ALA A 158 12.85 9.83 -1.82
CA ALA A 158 12.56 9.13 -3.07
C ALA A 158 11.17 9.46 -3.64
N LYS A 159 10.18 9.63 -2.77
CA LYS A 159 8.82 10.05 -3.15
C LYS A 159 8.78 11.52 -3.61
N VAL A 160 9.56 12.42 -3.00
CA VAL A 160 9.70 13.81 -3.49
C VAL A 160 10.30 13.84 -4.89
N TYR A 161 11.34 13.02 -5.15
CA TYR A 161 11.89 12.89 -6.49
C TYR A 161 10.82 12.42 -7.50
N ALA A 162 10.10 11.33 -7.17
CA ALA A 162 9.05 10.78 -8.02
C ALA A 162 7.93 11.80 -8.30
N TYR A 163 7.51 12.56 -7.29
CA TYR A 163 6.52 13.64 -7.42
C TYR A 163 6.96 14.70 -8.44
N TRP A 164 8.19 15.22 -8.27
CA TRP A 164 8.68 16.27 -9.15
C TRP A 164 8.94 15.80 -10.58
N VAL A 165 9.41 14.57 -10.77
CA VAL A 165 9.56 13.97 -12.09
C VAL A 165 8.19 13.82 -12.77
N THR A 166 7.17 13.35 -12.07
CA THR A 166 5.81 13.24 -12.61
C THR A 166 5.28 14.59 -13.06
N ARG A 167 5.44 15.61 -12.24
CA ARG A 167 5.04 16.97 -12.57
C ARG A 167 5.85 17.55 -13.76
N ASN A 168 7.17 17.32 -13.77
CA ASN A 168 8.02 17.75 -14.86
C ASN A 168 7.61 17.14 -16.20
N TYR A 169 7.29 15.83 -16.23
CA TYR A 169 6.85 15.18 -17.48
C TYR A 169 5.47 15.65 -17.94
N ARG A 170 4.59 15.98 -17.03
CA ARG A 170 3.31 16.65 -17.33
C ARG A 170 3.54 17.99 -18.01
N GLU A 171 4.40 18.83 -17.42
CA GLU A 171 4.64 20.21 -17.87
C GLU A 171 5.51 20.26 -19.15
N ALA A 172 6.54 19.42 -19.26
CA ALA A 172 7.50 19.45 -20.36
C ALA A 172 7.04 18.69 -21.61
N TYR A 173 6.30 17.60 -21.43
CA TYR A 173 5.95 16.69 -22.52
C TYR A 173 4.45 16.51 -22.74
N GLY A 174 3.60 17.17 -21.94
CA GLY A 174 2.13 17.08 -22.07
C GLY A 174 1.57 15.71 -21.72
N ILE A 175 2.30 14.88 -20.97
CA ILE A 175 1.79 13.59 -20.51
C ILE A 175 0.71 13.85 -19.46
N HIS A 176 -0.46 13.20 -19.59
CA HIS A 176 -1.50 13.26 -18.58
C HIS A 176 -1.06 12.48 -17.32
N ALA A 177 -0.26 13.12 -16.48
CA ALA A 177 0.35 12.52 -15.30
C ALA A 177 -0.11 13.24 -14.02
N VAL A 178 -0.62 12.49 -13.02
CA VAL A 178 -1.16 12.99 -11.76
C VAL A 178 -0.40 12.41 -10.57
N ASN A 179 -0.30 13.19 -9.48
CA ASN A 179 0.20 12.68 -8.21
C ASN A 179 -0.95 12.59 -7.21
N GLY A 180 -1.16 11.40 -6.63
CA GLY A 180 -1.97 11.24 -5.44
C GLY A 180 -1.09 11.31 -4.19
N ILE A 181 -1.16 12.39 -3.43
CA ILE A 181 -0.42 12.56 -2.17
C ILE A 181 -1.23 11.89 -1.07
N LEU A 182 -1.02 10.59 -0.92
CA LEU A 182 -1.82 9.78 -0.02
C LEU A 182 -1.29 9.87 1.41
N PHE A 183 -2.19 10.17 2.34
CA PHE A 183 -1.94 9.98 3.76
C PHE A 183 -2.06 8.49 4.12
N ASN A 184 -1.70 8.13 5.34
CA ASN A 184 -1.71 6.72 5.74
C ASN A 184 -3.10 6.12 5.53
N HIS A 185 -3.17 4.95 4.92
CA HIS A 185 -4.43 4.25 4.68
C HIS A 185 -4.23 2.75 4.86
N GLU A 186 -5.15 2.18 5.57
CA GLU A 186 -5.03 0.88 6.18
C GLU A 186 -6.18 -0.04 5.76
N SER A 187 -5.99 -1.33 5.95
CA SER A 187 -7.04 -2.32 5.71
C SER A 187 -6.62 -3.69 6.26
N PRO A 188 -7.50 -4.70 6.23
CA PRO A 188 -7.12 -6.10 6.47
C PRO A 188 -6.00 -6.63 5.56
N ARG A 189 -5.75 -5.98 4.41
CA ARG A 189 -4.66 -6.35 3.46
C ARG A 189 -3.36 -5.60 3.71
N ARG A 190 -3.26 -4.77 4.74
CA ARG A 190 -2.02 -4.08 5.10
C ARG A 190 -0.89 -5.09 5.36
N GLY A 191 0.36 -4.72 5.08
CA GLY A 191 1.52 -5.56 5.39
C GLY A 191 1.63 -5.83 6.91
N PRO A 192 1.98 -7.03 7.36
CA PRO A 192 1.95 -7.42 8.78
C PRO A 192 2.97 -6.70 9.66
N THR A 193 3.98 -6.08 9.06
CA THR A 193 5.02 -5.29 9.76
C THR A 193 4.62 -3.84 10.02
N PHE A 194 3.53 -3.36 9.43
CA PHE A 194 3.02 -2.02 9.70
C PHE A 194 2.25 -1.98 11.02
N VAL A 195 2.41 -0.87 11.75
CA VAL A 195 1.95 -0.75 13.15
C VAL A 195 0.45 -1.07 13.30
N THR A 196 -0.40 -0.57 12.44
CA THR A 196 -1.85 -0.79 12.50
C THR A 196 -2.21 -2.28 12.35
N ARG A 197 -1.65 -2.95 11.34
CA ARG A 197 -1.86 -4.39 11.15
C ARG A 197 -1.26 -5.21 12.30
N LYS A 198 -0.07 -4.84 12.77
CA LYS A 198 0.59 -5.49 13.90
C LYS A 198 -0.26 -5.41 15.17
N VAL A 199 -0.87 -4.25 15.44
CA VAL A 199 -1.73 -4.03 16.61
C VAL A 199 -3.04 -4.83 16.48
N ALA A 200 -3.72 -4.76 15.34
CA ALA A 200 -4.96 -5.49 15.11
C ALA A 200 -4.76 -7.02 15.25
N ALA A 201 -3.70 -7.55 14.62
CA ALA A 201 -3.35 -8.97 14.72
C ALA A 201 -3.00 -9.39 16.15
N ALA A 202 -2.27 -8.53 16.89
CA ALA A 202 -1.94 -8.80 18.29
C ALA A 202 -3.19 -8.83 19.17
N ALA A 203 -4.10 -7.86 19.04
CA ALA A 203 -5.36 -7.81 19.80
C ALA A 203 -6.20 -9.08 19.56
N ALA A 204 -6.37 -9.50 18.30
CA ALA A 204 -7.07 -10.72 17.94
C ALA A 204 -6.40 -11.99 18.52
N ARG A 205 -5.08 -12.12 18.39
CA ARG A 205 -4.32 -13.28 18.89
C ARG A 205 -4.28 -13.35 20.42
N ILE A 206 -4.17 -12.20 21.11
CA ILE A 206 -4.21 -12.14 22.57
C ILE A 206 -5.59 -12.53 23.07
N LYS A 207 -6.65 -12.04 22.43
CA LYS A 207 -8.04 -12.46 22.73
C LYS A 207 -8.24 -13.96 22.58
N ALA A 208 -7.62 -14.57 21.60
CA ALA A 208 -7.67 -16.02 21.36
C ALA A 208 -6.72 -16.83 22.25
N GLY A 209 -5.91 -16.22 23.13
CA GLY A 209 -4.93 -16.89 23.99
C GLY A 209 -3.70 -17.41 23.22
N LEU A 210 -3.47 -16.95 21.99
CA LEU A 210 -2.35 -17.36 21.13
C LEU A 210 -1.10 -16.47 21.28
N GLN A 211 -1.24 -15.36 22.00
CA GLN A 211 -0.18 -14.40 22.26
C GLN A 211 -0.45 -13.72 23.61
N HIS A 212 0.59 -13.21 24.29
CA HIS A 212 0.44 -12.54 25.58
C HIS A 212 0.77 -11.04 25.50
N GLU A 213 1.72 -10.66 24.70
CA GLU A 213 2.24 -9.29 24.64
C GLU A 213 2.53 -8.87 23.20
N VAL A 214 2.50 -7.55 22.95
CA VAL A 214 2.98 -6.94 21.70
C VAL A 214 3.96 -5.82 22.03
N PHE A 215 5.06 -5.75 21.28
CA PHE A 215 6.10 -4.73 21.46
C PHE A 215 5.95 -3.64 20.41
N LEU A 216 5.85 -2.39 20.84
CA LEU A 216 5.68 -1.20 19.99
C LEU A 216 6.74 -0.15 20.33
N GLY A 217 6.98 0.78 19.40
CA GLY A 217 7.83 1.95 19.62
C GLY A 217 7.03 3.14 20.15
N ASN A 218 7.17 4.30 19.48
CA ASN A 218 6.53 5.55 19.88
C ASN A 218 4.99 5.48 19.76
N LEU A 219 4.30 5.46 20.90
CA LEU A 219 2.83 5.45 20.98
C LEU A 219 2.21 6.84 20.74
N ASP A 220 2.99 7.90 20.86
CA ASP A 220 2.50 9.28 20.78
C ASP A 220 2.64 9.87 19.37
N ALA A 221 3.32 9.14 18.44
CA ALA A 221 3.36 9.52 17.03
C ALA A 221 1.95 9.56 16.44
N ARG A 222 1.63 10.63 15.71
CA ARG A 222 0.29 10.91 15.21
C ARG A 222 0.23 10.77 13.69
N ARG A 223 -0.86 10.20 13.20
CA ARG A 223 -1.09 10.02 11.76
C ARG A 223 -2.57 10.20 11.43
N ASP A 224 -2.80 10.67 10.23
CA ASP A 224 -4.10 10.65 9.56
C ASP A 224 -4.23 9.27 8.87
N TRP A 225 -5.11 8.41 9.41
CA TRP A 225 -5.35 7.06 8.90
C TRP A 225 -6.72 6.93 8.26
N GLY A 226 -6.75 6.61 6.97
CA GLY A 226 -7.96 6.30 6.23
C GLY A 226 -8.08 4.82 5.86
N TYR A 227 -9.12 4.49 5.08
CA TYR A 227 -9.44 3.14 4.64
C TYR A 227 -9.03 2.94 3.17
N ALA A 228 -8.18 1.96 2.89
CA ALA A 228 -7.55 1.77 1.58
C ALA A 228 -8.53 1.61 0.41
N PRO A 229 -9.67 0.91 0.52
CA PRO A 229 -10.68 0.87 -0.56
C PRO A 229 -11.21 2.23 -0.99
N GLU A 230 -11.36 3.20 -0.07
CA GLU A 230 -11.78 4.56 -0.41
C GLU A 230 -10.66 5.30 -1.17
N TYR A 231 -9.40 5.08 -0.78
CA TYR A 231 -8.23 5.71 -1.41
C TYR A 231 -8.02 5.23 -2.85
N VAL A 232 -8.23 3.94 -3.14
CA VAL A 232 -8.12 3.45 -4.53
C VAL A 232 -9.21 4.01 -5.43
N GLU A 233 -10.39 4.30 -4.88
CA GLU A 233 -11.42 5.03 -5.63
C GLU A 233 -10.97 6.45 -5.99
N ALA A 234 -10.30 7.16 -5.07
CA ALA A 234 -9.70 8.46 -5.37
C ALA A 234 -8.66 8.36 -6.48
N MET A 235 -7.77 7.34 -6.47
CA MET A 235 -6.79 7.11 -7.52
C MET A 235 -7.46 7.00 -8.90
N TRP A 236 -8.55 6.22 -8.99
CA TRP A 236 -9.30 6.09 -10.23
C TRP A 236 -9.95 7.41 -10.63
N ARG A 237 -10.60 8.13 -9.72
CA ARG A 237 -11.27 9.43 -9.99
C ARG A 237 -10.28 10.49 -10.50
N MET A 238 -9.05 10.52 -10.00
CA MET A 238 -8.00 11.42 -10.48
C MET A 238 -7.69 11.22 -11.96
N LEU A 239 -7.60 9.97 -12.42
CA LEU A 239 -7.36 9.67 -13.83
C LEU A 239 -8.60 9.84 -14.72
N GLN A 240 -9.78 10.13 -14.17
CA GLN A 240 -10.96 10.44 -14.99
C GLN A 240 -11.11 11.94 -15.26
N GLN A 241 -10.31 12.80 -14.61
CA GLN A 241 -10.35 14.25 -14.86
C GLN A 241 -9.79 14.61 -16.24
N ASP A 242 -10.31 15.65 -16.86
CA ASP A 242 -9.85 16.11 -18.17
C ASP A 242 -8.43 16.71 -18.08
N GLU A 243 -8.15 17.44 -17.03
CA GLU A 243 -6.84 18.05 -16.77
C GLU A 243 -6.11 17.31 -15.65
N PRO A 244 -4.80 16.98 -15.85
CA PRO A 244 -3.99 16.33 -14.83
C PRO A 244 -3.59 17.31 -13.73
N ASP A 245 -3.73 16.89 -12.46
CA ASP A 245 -3.34 17.72 -11.32
C ASP A 245 -2.86 16.83 -10.15
N ASP A 246 -2.42 17.44 -9.05
CA ASP A 246 -1.96 16.77 -7.84
C ASP A 246 -3.04 16.91 -6.75
N PHE A 247 -3.28 15.84 -5.96
CA PHE A 247 -4.34 15.81 -4.96
C PHE A 247 -3.85 15.20 -3.65
N VAL A 248 -4.12 15.88 -2.54
CA VAL A 248 -4.02 15.30 -1.20
C VAL A 248 -5.26 14.44 -0.92
N ILE A 249 -5.03 13.22 -0.47
CA ILE A 249 -6.07 12.26 -0.07
C ILE A 249 -5.83 11.90 1.40
N ALA A 250 -6.75 12.32 2.25
CA ALA A 250 -6.64 12.23 3.70
C ALA A 250 -8.03 12.21 4.35
N THR A 251 -8.10 11.85 5.63
CA THR A 251 -9.34 11.96 6.42
C THR A 251 -9.51 13.35 7.04
N GLY A 252 -8.42 14.11 7.19
CA GLY A 252 -8.38 15.40 7.89
C GLY A 252 -8.33 15.26 9.41
N THR A 253 -8.17 14.06 9.94
CA THR A 253 -8.14 13.81 11.38
C THR A 253 -6.91 13.01 11.80
N SER A 254 -6.20 13.52 12.81
CA SER A 254 -5.00 12.90 13.34
C SER A 254 -5.30 12.08 14.59
N HIS A 255 -4.77 10.86 14.65
CA HIS A 255 -4.83 9.96 15.80
C HIS A 255 -3.43 9.50 16.19
N SER A 256 -3.19 9.30 17.48
CA SER A 256 -1.96 8.70 17.96
C SER A 256 -1.96 7.18 17.74
N VAL A 257 -0.78 6.57 17.75
CA VAL A 257 -0.66 5.10 17.79
C VAL A 257 -1.40 4.55 19.03
N ARG A 258 -1.34 5.27 20.16
CA ARG A 258 -2.05 4.97 21.39
C ARG A 258 -3.57 4.86 21.17
N ASP A 259 -4.17 5.87 20.53
CA ASP A 259 -5.61 5.88 20.23
C ASP A 259 -6.01 4.65 19.40
N PHE A 260 -5.19 4.30 18.40
CA PHE A 260 -5.45 3.11 17.57
C PHE A 260 -5.33 1.81 18.38
N VAL A 261 -4.33 1.69 19.26
CA VAL A 261 -4.19 0.56 20.20
C VAL A 261 -5.41 0.45 21.10
N GLU A 262 -5.85 1.54 21.71
CA GLU A 262 -7.03 1.59 22.58
C GLU A 262 -8.28 1.08 21.85
N HIS A 263 -8.54 1.55 20.65
CA HIS A 263 -9.67 1.08 19.84
C HIS A 263 -9.60 -0.41 19.51
N CYS A 264 -8.44 -0.94 19.12
CA CYS A 264 -8.29 -2.36 18.81
C CYS A 264 -8.50 -3.26 20.03
N PHE A 265 -7.91 -2.91 21.17
CA PHE A 265 -8.00 -3.74 22.38
C PHE A 265 -9.38 -3.62 23.04
N ALA A 266 -9.98 -2.43 23.07
CA ALA A 266 -11.34 -2.23 23.57
C ALA A 266 -12.37 -3.04 22.77
N HIS A 267 -12.19 -3.13 21.43
CA HIS A 267 -13.09 -3.90 20.56
C HIS A 267 -13.15 -5.39 20.94
N VAL A 268 -12.05 -5.96 21.42
CA VAL A 268 -12.01 -7.36 21.89
C VAL A 268 -12.20 -7.50 23.40
N GLY A 269 -12.49 -6.41 24.12
CA GLY A 269 -12.76 -6.41 25.57
C GLY A 269 -11.51 -6.66 26.41
N LEU A 270 -10.35 -6.13 26.00
CA LEU A 270 -9.07 -6.24 26.73
C LEU A 270 -8.56 -4.84 27.11
N ASP A 271 -7.83 -4.76 28.24
CA ASP A 271 -7.04 -3.57 28.56
C ASP A 271 -5.67 -3.65 27.86
N TRP A 272 -5.38 -2.71 26.99
CA TRP A 272 -4.13 -2.70 26.24
C TRP A 272 -2.88 -2.54 27.13
N GLN A 273 -3.00 -1.91 28.31
CA GLN A 273 -1.89 -1.66 29.23
C GLN A 273 -1.32 -2.98 29.81
N ASP A 274 -2.14 -4.01 29.88
CA ASP A 274 -1.71 -5.33 30.31
C ASP A 274 -0.82 -6.04 29.28
N HIS A 275 -0.93 -5.67 28.00
CA HIS A 275 -0.38 -6.42 26.87
C HIS A 275 0.64 -5.68 26.02
N VAL A 276 0.65 -4.35 26.02
CA VAL A 276 1.57 -3.55 25.19
C VAL A 276 2.83 -3.23 25.98
N ARG A 277 3.97 -3.48 25.35
CA ARG A 277 5.31 -3.17 25.90
C ARG A 277 6.07 -2.26 24.93
N PHE A 278 6.86 -1.34 25.48
CA PHE A 278 7.74 -0.47 24.71
C PHE A 278 9.03 -1.20 24.35
N ASP A 279 9.54 -0.93 23.10
CA ASP A 279 10.84 -1.47 22.65
C ASP A 279 11.52 -0.48 21.71
N ASP A 280 12.70 -0.02 22.10
CA ASP A 280 13.52 0.98 21.38
C ASP A 280 13.86 0.57 19.94
N ARG A 281 13.90 -0.74 19.63
CA ARG A 281 14.19 -1.27 18.30
C ARG A 281 13.19 -0.81 17.23
N TYR A 282 11.99 -0.37 17.65
CA TYR A 282 10.96 0.13 16.75
C TYR A 282 10.99 1.64 16.55
N LEU A 283 11.89 2.36 17.23
CA LEU A 283 12.08 3.78 17.01
C LEU A 283 12.73 4.04 15.65
N ARG A 284 12.40 5.17 15.04
CA ARG A 284 13.00 5.62 13.79
C ARG A 284 14.18 6.54 14.09
N PRO A 285 15.25 6.56 13.25
CA PRO A 285 16.35 7.52 13.40
C PRO A 285 15.91 8.98 13.30
N ALA A 286 14.86 9.26 12.55
CA ALA A 286 14.20 10.56 12.48
C ALA A 286 12.67 10.34 12.45
N GLU A 287 11.99 10.92 13.42
CA GLU A 287 10.53 10.78 13.54
C GLU A 287 9.80 11.93 12.83
N VAL A 288 8.59 11.66 12.47
CA VAL A 288 7.60 12.65 12.02
C VAL A 288 6.51 12.69 13.07
N ASP A 289 6.34 13.83 13.71
CA ASP A 289 5.46 13.97 14.89
C ASP A 289 3.99 13.90 14.51
N ASP A 290 3.56 14.67 13.50
CA ASP A 290 2.16 14.75 13.11
C ASP A 290 1.99 14.95 11.58
N LEU A 291 1.10 14.17 10.99
CA LEU A 291 0.67 14.31 9.60
C LEU A 291 -0.85 14.36 9.55
N VAL A 292 -1.40 15.49 9.08
CA VAL A 292 -2.84 15.71 8.88
C VAL A 292 -3.05 16.37 7.53
N GLY A 293 -3.79 15.71 6.64
CA GLY A 293 -4.03 16.21 5.29
C GLY A 293 -5.27 17.10 5.19
N ASP A 294 -5.18 18.14 4.38
CA ASP A 294 -6.34 18.90 3.90
C ASP A 294 -6.74 18.39 2.52
N ALA A 295 -7.78 17.56 2.47
CA ALA A 295 -8.32 16.96 1.26
C ALA A 295 -9.43 17.80 0.59
N SER A 296 -9.59 19.07 0.94
CA SER A 296 -10.66 19.96 0.43
C SER A 296 -10.64 20.09 -1.10
N LYS A 297 -9.47 20.03 -1.74
CA LYS A 297 -9.35 20.01 -3.19
C LYS A 297 -9.93 18.71 -3.79
N ALA A 298 -9.62 17.57 -3.20
CA ALA A 298 -10.18 16.29 -3.64
C ALA A 298 -11.71 16.25 -3.48
N GLU A 299 -12.24 16.77 -2.39
CA GLU A 299 -13.69 16.89 -2.19
C GLU A 299 -14.33 17.77 -3.28
N LYS A 300 -13.76 18.92 -3.55
CA LYS A 300 -14.30 19.89 -4.53
C LYS A 300 -14.20 19.40 -5.97
N VAL A 301 -13.08 18.82 -6.38
CA VAL A 301 -12.79 18.49 -7.78
C VAL A 301 -13.19 17.06 -8.11
N LEU A 302 -12.87 16.11 -7.23
CA LEU A 302 -13.13 14.68 -7.46
C LEU A 302 -14.48 14.23 -6.90
N GLY A 303 -15.15 15.05 -6.07
CA GLY A 303 -16.32 14.63 -5.30
C GLY A 303 -15.99 13.50 -4.32
N TRP A 304 -14.73 13.44 -3.84
CA TRP A 304 -14.25 12.37 -2.96
C TRP A 304 -14.05 12.86 -1.54
N ARG A 305 -14.48 12.04 -0.60
CA ARG A 305 -14.27 12.26 0.84
C ARG A 305 -14.11 10.93 1.54
N ALA A 306 -13.18 10.85 2.50
CA ALA A 306 -13.05 9.70 3.39
C ALA A 306 -14.27 9.62 4.33
N THR A 307 -14.82 8.43 4.51
CA THR A 307 -15.97 8.18 5.39
C THR A 307 -15.62 7.30 6.57
N VAL A 308 -14.72 6.33 6.40
CA VAL A 308 -14.26 5.43 7.45
C VAL A 308 -13.24 6.15 8.34
N GLN A 309 -13.55 6.27 9.62
CA GLN A 309 -12.70 6.87 10.65
C GLN A 309 -12.00 5.80 11.48
N VAL A 310 -10.99 6.20 12.27
CA VAL A 310 -10.11 5.29 13.03
C VAL A 310 -10.85 4.29 13.92
N PRO A 311 -11.92 4.64 14.68
CA PRO A 311 -12.63 3.63 15.48
C PRO A 311 -13.21 2.49 14.64
N GLU A 312 -13.82 2.81 13.51
CA GLU A 312 -14.36 1.81 12.59
C GLU A 312 -13.25 1.05 11.86
N LEU A 313 -12.19 1.75 11.43
CA LEU A 313 -11.03 1.14 10.79
C LEU A 313 -10.38 0.09 11.71
N ALA A 314 -10.17 0.41 12.97
CA ALA A 314 -9.63 -0.51 13.98
C ALA A 314 -10.52 -1.77 14.11
N ARG A 315 -11.85 -1.57 14.20
CA ARG A 315 -12.83 -2.67 14.25
C ARG A 315 -12.72 -3.57 13.03
N LEU A 316 -12.77 -3.00 11.81
CA LEU A 316 -12.66 -3.74 10.55
C LEU A 316 -11.38 -4.57 10.47
N MET A 317 -10.26 -4.02 10.92
CA MET A 317 -8.98 -4.71 10.90
C MET A 317 -8.91 -5.84 11.93
N VAL A 318 -9.45 -5.64 13.13
CA VAL A 318 -9.47 -6.65 14.20
C VAL A 318 -10.43 -7.79 13.85
N ASP A 319 -11.62 -7.47 13.34
CA ASP A 319 -12.60 -8.49 12.93
C ASP A 319 -12.01 -9.42 11.86
N ALA A 320 -11.34 -8.85 10.86
CA ALA A 320 -10.68 -9.65 9.81
C ALA A 320 -9.54 -10.54 10.35
N GLU A 321 -8.82 -10.09 11.38
CA GLU A 321 -7.80 -10.93 12.02
C GLU A 321 -8.44 -12.05 12.86
N LEU A 322 -9.56 -11.79 13.54
CA LEU A 322 -10.31 -12.81 14.28
C LEU A 322 -10.86 -13.90 13.32
N ASP A 323 -11.42 -13.49 12.19
CA ASP A 323 -11.94 -14.40 11.16
C ASP A 323 -10.84 -15.27 10.53
N ALA A 324 -9.63 -14.73 10.42
CA ALA A 324 -8.47 -15.44 9.88
C ALA A 324 -7.81 -16.41 10.87
N LEU A 325 -8.20 -16.39 12.16
CA LEU A 325 -7.65 -17.31 13.15
C LEU A 325 -8.09 -18.75 12.85
N PRO A 326 -7.21 -19.74 13.05
CA PRO A 326 -7.58 -21.15 12.90
C PRO A 326 -8.75 -21.50 13.83
N GLN A 327 -9.84 -22.01 13.29
CA GLN A 327 -11.03 -22.45 14.07
C GLN A 327 -10.80 -23.79 14.82
N THR A 328 -9.57 -24.16 15.13
CA THR A 328 -9.24 -25.44 15.74
C THR A 328 -8.54 -25.30 17.09
N SER A 329 -8.95 -26.21 18.00
CA SER A 329 -8.38 -26.44 19.33
C SER A 329 -6.84 -26.44 19.38
N PRO A 330 -6.20 -26.06 20.51
CA PRO A 330 -4.75 -25.87 20.64
C PRO A 330 -3.87 -27.10 20.38
N GLN A 331 -4.40 -28.23 19.98
CA GLN A 331 -3.67 -29.51 19.85
C GLN A 331 -3.33 -29.96 18.42
N ALA A 332 -3.64 -29.20 17.38
CA ALA A 332 -3.43 -29.65 16.00
C ALA A 332 -2.64 -28.65 15.17
N SER A 333 -1.35 -28.49 15.37
CA SER A 333 -0.44 -28.09 14.29
C SER A 333 1.03 -28.08 14.68
N LEU A 334 1.64 -29.22 14.75
CA LEU A 334 3.05 -29.33 14.38
C LEU A 334 3.13 -30.39 13.28
N VAL A 335 3.37 -29.94 12.05
CA VAL A 335 3.58 -30.73 10.83
C VAL A 335 2.32 -31.43 10.29
N GLN A 336 1.62 -30.76 9.37
CA GLN A 336 0.52 -31.35 8.59
C GLN A 336 1.00 -32.28 7.46
N ASP A 337 2.32 -32.44 7.26
CA ASP A 337 2.89 -33.38 6.29
C ASP A 337 3.27 -34.71 6.97
N PRO A 338 2.55 -35.83 6.71
CA PRO A 338 2.86 -37.14 7.25
C PRO A 338 4.24 -37.65 6.86
N GLY A 339 4.73 -37.27 5.65
CA GLY A 339 6.05 -37.61 5.17
C GLY A 339 7.17 -36.91 5.93
N ALA A 340 6.99 -35.60 6.21
CA ALA A 340 7.94 -34.84 7.00
C ALA A 340 8.03 -35.33 8.45
N ARG A 341 6.92 -35.79 9.05
CA ARG A 341 6.92 -36.43 10.39
C ARG A 341 7.75 -37.70 10.44
N ALA A 342 7.59 -38.55 9.44
CA ALA A 342 8.36 -39.81 9.35
C ALA A 342 9.88 -39.56 9.21
N VAL A 343 10.27 -38.58 8.40
CA VAL A 343 11.69 -38.18 8.22
C VAL A 343 12.27 -37.57 9.48
N ILE A 344 11.57 -36.64 10.14
CA ILE A 344 12.04 -35.99 11.36
C ILE A 344 12.17 -37.02 12.50
N SER A 345 11.23 -37.94 12.65
CA SER A 345 11.30 -39.02 13.63
C SER A 345 12.47 -39.96 13.36
N ALA A 346 12.75 -40.26 12.10
CA ALA A 346 13.89 -41.13 11.72
C ALA A 346 15.25 -40.43 11.94
N LEU A 347 15.33 -39.12 11.83
CA LEU A 347 16.53 -38.32 12.10
C LEU A 347 16.79 -38.13 13.59
N ALA A 348 15.74 -38.06 14.40
CA ALA A 348 15.85 -37.93 15.87
C ALA A 348 16.21 -39.27 16.58
N ALA A 349 16.05 -40.39 15.88
CA ALA A 349 16.37 -41.72 16.39
C ALA A 349 17.79 -42.20 16.03
N ARG A 350 18.61 -41.38 15.37
CA ARG A 350 20.03 -41.59 15.08
C ARG A 350 20.88 -40.65 15.95
#